data_549941ccadfa42852f7b81b4e4d3e9f4
#
_entry.id   549941ccadfa42852f7b81b4e4d3e9f4
#
_cell.length_a   1.000
_cell.length_b   1.000
_cell.length_c   1.000
_cell.angle_alpha   90.00
_cell.angle_beta   90.00
_cell.angle_gamma   90.00
#
_symmetry.space_group_name_H-M   'P 1'
#
loop_
_entity.id
_entity.type
_entity.pdbx_description
1 polymer ?
#
loop_
_entity_poly.entity_id
_entity_poly.type
_entity_poly.pdbx_seq_one_letter_code
_entity_poly.pdbx_strand_id
1 'polypeptide(L)'
;MTPERGSSSAVFMEETLSLQQCAERLERRGFRSFVVPGLKEAADLMRGLVRELHPASASYGDSMTLKATGILDDLRANPDIQFYDGFLPDMDREEKWEIRRRGMTADLFLTGVNAVSMKGTLHWVDMVGNRVAPVAFGPRHVILLAGANKLVATAEEAAERIRRIAPLNAKRHEDFKTPCMYTGVCADCNSPDRLCNIHMSIVKCFPKGRITVILTEEAGGL
;
A
#
# COMPACT_ATOMS: atom_id res chain seq x y z
N MET A 1 28.04 -14.32 54.61
CA MET A 1 28.11 -13.22 53.61
C MET A 1 27.76 -13.83 52.27
N THR A 2 26.52 -13.69 51.86
CA THR A 2 26.00 -14.13 50.56
C THR A 2 25.99 -12.92 49.60
N PRO A 3 26.51 -13.03 48.35
CA PRO A 3 26.43 -11.93 47.42
C PRO A 3 25.02 -11.91 46.79
N GLU A 4 24.37 -10.77 46.92
CA GLU A 4 23.15 -10.43 46.23
C GLU A 4 23.35 -10.47 44.70
N ARG A 5 22.51 -11.25 44.03
CA ARG A 5 22.41 -11.20 42.57
C ARG A 5 21.58 -9.99 42.21
N GLY A 6 22.26 -8.97 41.70
CA GLY A 6 21.63 -7.83 41.06
C GLY A 6 20.82 -8.30 39.83
N SER A 7 19.53 -8.18 39.94
CA SER A 7 18.57 -8.34 38.84
C SER A 7 18.74 -7.16 37.91
N SER A 8 19.51 -7.35 36.84
CA SER A 8 19.53 -6.45 35.69
C SER A 8 18.25 -6.73 34.88
N SER A 9 17.16 -6.09 35.25
CA SER A 9 16.02 -5.93 34.37
C SER A 9 16.39 -4.96 33.24
N ALA A 10 16.97 -5.51 32.18
CA ALA A 10 17.00 -4.81 30.90
C ALA A 10 15.55 -4.62 30.46
N VAL A 11 14.99 -3.47 30.79
CA VAL A 11 13.74 -2.99 30.21
C VAL A 11 14.07 -2.75 28.74
N PHE A 12 13.74 -3.71 27.88
CA PHE A 12 13.57 -3.47 26.47
C PHE A 12 12.39 -2.47 26.38
N MET A 13 12.72 -1.19 26.28
CA MET A 13 11.77 -0.19 25.80
C MET A 13 11.44 -0.60 24.38
N GLU A 14 10.27 -1.21 24.18
CA GLU A 14 9.66 -1.35 22.88
C GLU A 14 9.60 0.07 22.28
N GLU A 15 10.46 0.36 21.31
CA GLU A 15 10.45 1.63 20.62
C GLU A 15 9.10 1.72 19.92
N THR A 16 8.20 2.53 20.46
CA THR A 16 6.90 2.78 19.83
C THR A 16 7.14 3.29 18.41
N LEU A 17 6.71 2.54 17.42
CA LEU A 17 6.87 2.90 16.02
C LEU A 17 6.18 4.23 15.74
N SER A 18 6.96 5.27 15.44
CA SER A 18 6.44 6.61 15.18
C SER A 18 6.24 6.83 13.69
N LEU A 19 5.01 7.17 13.29
CA LEU A 19 4.68 7.52 11.90
C LEU A 19 5.50 8.73 11.43
N GLN A 20 5.72 9.70 12.31
CA GLN A 20 6.51 10.90 11.97
C GLN A 20 7.97 10.53 11.66
N GLN A 21 8.59 9.70 12.46
CA GLN A 21 9.96 9.21 12.20
C GLN A 21 10.03 8.37 10.91
N CYS A 22 8.98 7.59 10.62
CA CYS A 22 8.88 6.84 9.37
C CYS A 22 8.79 7.79 8.17
N ALA A 23 7.96 8.82 8.25
CA ALA A 23 7.82 9.85 7.21
C ALA A 23 9.15 10.54 6.91
N GLU A 24 9.90 10.96 7.94
CA GLU A 24 11.23 11.55 7.77
C GLU A 24 12.22 10.61 7.08
N ARG A 25 12.16 9.31 7.38
CA ARG A 25 13.03 8.31 6.74
C ARG A 25 12.64 8.08 5.28
N LEU A 26 11.34 8.11 4.97
CA LEU A 26 10.85 8.09 3.59
C LEU A 26 11.36 9.31 2.80
N GLU A 27 11.31 10.50 3.37
CA GLU A 27 11.82 11.73 2.73
C GLU A 27 13.31 11.66 2.42
N ARG A 28 14.11 11.16 3.36
CA ARG A 28 15.55 10.93 3.13
C ARG A 28 15.82 9.95 1.98
N ARG A 29 14.86 9.08 1.68
CA ARG A 29 14.89 8.14 0.56
C ARG A 29 14.21 8.67 -0.71
N GLY A 30 13.89 9.97 -0.74
CA GLY A 30 13.38 10.65 -1.93
C GLY A 30 11.88 10.53 -2.16
N PHE A 31 11.13 9.93 -1.26
CA PHE A 31 9.67 9.99 -1.28
C PHE A 31 9.20 11.37 -0.81
N ARG A 32 8.00 11.78 -1.22
CA ARG A 32 7.26 12.86 -0.56
C ARG A 32 6.38 12.19 0.50
N SER A 33 6.38 12.64 1.75
CA SER A 33 5.62 11.97 2.80
C SER A 33 4.81 12.93 3.65
N PHE A 34 3.67 12.43 4.15
CA PHE A 34 2.76 13.14 5.03
C PHE A 34 2.25 12.21 6.10
N VAL A 35 2.03 12.76 7.30
CA VAL A 35 1.31 12.08 8.39
C VAL A 35 0.04 12.86 8.66
N VAL A 36 -1.09 12.16 8.71
CA VAL A 36 -2.40 12.74 8.98
C VAL A 36 -3.16 11.88 10.00
N PRO A 37 -4.09 12.48 10.79
CA PRO A 37 -4.78 11.74 11.84
C PRO A 37 -5.60 10.56 11.33
N GLY A 38 -6.38 10.76 10.25
CA GLY A 38 -7.33 9.76 9.81
C GLY A 38 -7.57 9.72 8.30
N LEU A 39 -8.52 8.86 7.90
CA LEU A 39 -8.88 8.67 6.50
C LEU A 39 -9.55 9.90 5.90
N LYS A 40 -10.25 10.70 6.70
CA LYS A 40 -10.87 11.94 6.24
C LYS A 40 -9.81 12.98 5.84
N GLU A 41 -8.83 13.21 6.70
CA GLU A 41 -7.73 14.16 6.43
C GLU A 41 -6.85 13.64 5.27
N ALA A 42 -6.68 12.32 5.16
CA ALA A 42 -6.02 11.71 4.01
C ALA A 42 -6.77 11.98 2.71
N ALA A 43 -8.11 11.87 2.71
CA ALA A 43 -8.94 12.19 1.55
C ALA A 43 -8.80 13.67 1.15
N ASP A 44 -8.87 14.59 2.13
CA ASP A 44 -8.75 16.02 1.87
C ASP A 44 -7.36 16.38 1.32
N LEU A 45 -6.31 15.76 1.86
CA LEU A 45 -4.95 15.90 1.34
C LEU A 45 -4.83 15.36 -0.10
N MET A 46 -5.39 14.18 -0.40
CA MET A 46 -5.39 13.62 -1.76
C MET A 46 -6.12 14.53 -2.75
N ARG A 47 -7.27 15.09 -2.38
CA ARG A 47 -7.98 16.10 -3.20
C ARG A 47 -7.11 17.32 -3.48
N GLY A 48 -6.37 17.79 -2.45
CA GLY A 48 -5.40 18.86 -2.59
C GLY A 48 -4.28 18.52 -3.58
N LEU A 49 -3.70 17.33 -3.45
CA LEU A 49 -2.66 16.83 -4.35
C LEU A 49 -3.16 16.65 -5.79
N VAL A 50 -4.36 16.14 -6.00
CA VAL A 50 -4.97 16.04 -7.34
C VAL A 50 -5.10 17.44 -7.98
N ARG A 51 -5.56 18.43 -7.21
CA ARG A 51 -5.62 19.83 -7.67
C ARG A 51 -4.24 20.43 -7.96
N GLU A 52 -3.21 20.10 -7.17
CA GLU A 52 -1.83 20.56 -7.36
C GLU A 52 -1.22 19.96 -8.63
N LEU A 53 -1.43 18.66 -8.84
CA LEU A 53 -0.80 17.91 -9.94
C LEU A 53 -1.47 18.09 -11.29
N HIS A 54 -2.74 18.52 -11.34
CA HIS A 54 -3.54 18.70 -12.56
C HIS A 54 -3.42 17.52 -13.54
N PRO A 55 -3.62 16.25 -13.11
CA PRO A 55 -3.44 15.12 -13.99
C PRO A 55 -4.53 15.09 -15.08
N ALA A 56 -4.16 14.91 -16.35
CA ALA A 56 -5.12 14.68 -17.43
C ALA A 56 -5.73 13.27 -17.36
N SER A 57 -5.02 12.34 -16.72
CA SER A 57 -5.48 10.95 -16.55
C SER A 57 -5.10 10.38 -15.18
N ALA A 58 -5.96 9.52 -14.66
CA ALA A 58 -5.72 8.83 -13.38
C ALA A 58 -6.16 7.36 -13.45
N SER A 59 -5.51 6.53 -12.62
CA SER A 59 -5.90 5.14 -12.40
C SER A 59 -5.57 4.72 -10.98
N TYR A 60 -5.97 3.51 -10.60
CA TYR A 60 -5.70 3.02 -9.26
C TYR A 60 -5.48 1.51 -9.19
N GLY A 61 -4.79 1.07 -8.12
CA GLY A 61 -4.70 -0.32 -7.75
C GLY A 61 -5.68 -0.65 -6.62
N ASP A 62 -6.22 -1.86 -6.60
CA ASP A 62 -7.19 -2.27 -5.58
C ASP A 62 -6.60 -2.10 -4.16
N SER A 63 -7.26 -1.26 -3.38
CA SER A 63 -6.88 -0.93 -2.01
C SER A 63 -8.12 -0.62 -1.17
N MET A 64 -8.34 -1.43 -0.14
CA MET A 64 -9.44 -1.19 0.81
C MET A 64 -9.29 0.16 1.51
N THR A 65 -8.07 0.51 1.90
CA THR A 65 -7.77 1.80 2.55
C THR A 65 -8.14 2.96 1.64
N LEU A 66 -7.79 2.87 0.36
CA LEU A 66 -8.10 3.91 -0.61
C LEU A 66 -9.60 4.04 -0.86
N LYS A 67 -10.31 2.91 -1.02
CA LYS A 67 -11.78 2.89 -1.21
C LYS A 67 -12.51 3.58 -0.05
N ALA A 68 -12.04 3.40 1.18
CA ALA A 68 -12.66 4.00 2.37
C ALA A 68 -12.58 5.53 2.42
N THR A 69 -11.77 6.18 1.59
CA THR A 69 -11.62 7.65 1.57
C THR A 69 -12.62 8.37 0.66
N GLY A 70 -13.28 7.64 -0.26
CA GLY A 70 -14.17 8.23 -1.27
C GLY A 70 -13.44 8.95 -2.43
N ILE A 71 -12.11 9.03 -2.43
CA ILE A 71 -11.34 9.73 -3.48
C ILE A 71 -11.58 9.15 -4.90
N LEU A 72 -11.89 7.85 -5.00
CA LEU A 72 -12.16 7.20 -6.26
C LEU A 72 -13.47 7.71 -6.90
N ASP A 73 -14.46 8.03 -6.07
CA ASP A 73 -15.74 8.59 -6.54
C ASP A 73 -15.55 10.03 -7.00
N ASP A 74 -14.70 10.81 -6.31
CA ASP A 74 -14.32 12.16 -6.73
C ASP A 74 -13.62 12.14 -8.09
N LEU A 75 -12.68 11.21 -8.31
CA LEU A 75 -11.97 11.06 -9.59
C LEU A 75 -12.91 10.62 -10.71
N ARG A 76 -13.86 9.74 -10.40
CA ARG A 76 -14.88 9.25 -11.35
C ARG A 76 -15.84 10.35 -11.77
N ALA A 77 -16.17 11.25 -10.85
CA ALA A 77 -17.08 12.38 -11.08
C ALA A 77 -16.38 13.59 -11.76
N ASN A 78 -15.06 13.62 -11.82
CA ASN A 78 -14.33 14.75 -12.37
C ASN A 78 -14.24 14.68 -13.91
N PRO A 79 -14.90 15.58 -14.65
CA PRO A 79 -14.92 15.54 -16.12
C PRO A 79 -13.58 15.92 -16.76
N ASP A 80 -12.66 16.57 -16.02
CA ASP A 80 -11.35 17.01 -16.52
C ASP A 80 -10.29 15.92 -16.44
N ILE A 81 -10.62 14.77 -15.82
CA ILE A 81 -9.69 13.65 -15.60
C ILE A 81 -10.22 12.42 -16.32
N GLN A 82 -9.46 11.88 -17.27
CA GLN A 82 -9.73 10.56 -17.80
C GLN A 82 -9.41 9.49 -16.76
N PHE A 83 -10.44 8.97 -16.09
CA PHE A 83 -10.26 7.97 -15.03
C PHE A 83 -10.36 6.55 -15.58
N TYR A 84 -9.26 5.79 -15.49
CA TYR A 84 -9.19 4.38 -15.87
C TYR A 84 -9.59 3.48 -14.69
N ASP A 85 -10.88 3.13 -14.61
CA ASP A 85 -11.43 2.27 -13.56
C ASP A 85 -11.59 0.83 -14.04
N GLY A 86 -10.55 0.03 -13.87
CA GLY A 86 -10.55 -1.39 -14.23
C GLY A 86 -11.11 -2.33 -13.14
N PHE A 87 -11.95 -1.82 -12.22
CA PHE A 87 -12.51 -2.60 -11.11
C PHE A 87 -14.06 -2.49 -11.02
N LEU A 88 -14.70 -1.90 -12.00
CA LEU A 88 -16.17 -1.84 -12.05
C LEU A 88 -16.76 -3.25 -12.13
N PRO A 89 -17.84 -3.54 -11.39
CA PRO A 89 -18.39 -4.90 -11.29
C PRO A 89 -18.93 -5.43 -12.62
N ASP A 90 -19.59 -4.57 -13.40
CA ASP A 90 -20.34 -4.97 -14.60
C ASP A 90 -19.49 -5.14 -15.86
N MET A 91 -18.20 -4.90 -15.79
CA MET A 91 -17.27 -5.14 -16.89
C MET A 91 -16.85 -6.60 -16.98
N ASP A 92 -16.64 -7.10 -18.19
CA ASP A 92 -16.03 -8.41 -18.38
C ASP A 92 -14.54 -8.42 -17.98
N ARG A 93 -13.98 -9.62 -17.94
CA ARG A 93 -12.60 -9.82 -17.47
C ARG A 93 -11.57 -9.19 -18.41
N GLU A 94 -11.77 -9.30 -19.70
CA GLU A 94 -10.82 -8.81 -20.70
C GLU A 94 -10.82 -7.28 -20.75
N GLU A 95 -12.00 -6.67 -20.71
CA GLU A 95 -12.16 -5.22 -20.61
C GLU A 95 -11.49 -4.66 -19.34
N LYS A 96 -11.71 -5.29 -18.17
CA LYS A 96 -11.00 -4.93 -16.93
C LYS A 96 -9.47 -4.96 -17.08
N TRP A 97 -8.95 -5.96 -17.78
CA TRP A 97 -7.52 -6.08 -18.02
C TRP A 97 -6.99 -4.97 -18.92
N GLU A 98 -7.72 -4.65 -19.99
CA GLU A 98 -7.30 -3.62 -20.93
C GLU A 98 -7.30 -2.24 -20.27
N ILE A 99 -8.32 -1.90 -19.48
CA ILE A 99 -8.37 -0.65 -18.74
C ILE A 99 -7.21 -0.56 -17.75
N ARG A 100 -6.87 -1.64 -17.05
CA ARG A 100 -5.70 -1.66 -16.14
C ARG A 100 -4.39 -1.46 -16.89
N ARG A 101 -4.23 -2.02 -18.11
CA ARG A 101 -3.05 -1.77 -18.95
C ARG A 101 -2.94 -0.29 -19.33
N ARG A 102 -4.04 0.34 -19.76
CA ARG A 102 -4.08 1.78 -20.05
C ARG A 102 -3.74 2.61 -18.80
N GLY A 103 -4.25 2.22 -17.65
CA GLY A 103 -3.96 2.86 -16.38
C GLY A 103 -2.48 2.85 -15.97
N MET A 104 -1.67 1.95 -16.53
CA MET A 104 -0.22 1.91 -16.28
C MET A 104 0.53 3.13 -16.81
N THR A 105 -0.03 3.86 -17.76
CA THR A 105 0.56 5.07 -18.36
C THR A 105 -0.20 6.36 -18.01
N ALA A 106 -1.14 6.29 -17.07
CA ALA A 106 -1.85 7.46 -16.57
C ALA A 106 -0.88 8.45 -15.90
N ASP A 107 -1.24 9.74 -15.87
CA ASP A 107 -0.42 10.74 -15.18
C ASP A 107 -0.35 10.51 -13.68
N LEU A 108 -1.46 10.06 -13.07
CA LEU A 108 -1.58 9.80 -11.64
C LEU A 108 -2.04 8.35 -11.38
N PHE A 109 -1.37 7.70 -10.46
CA PHE A 109 -1.76 6.37 -9.95
C PHE A 109 -1.94 6.39 -8.43
N LEU A 110 -3.07 5.88 -7.96
CA LEU A 110 -3.36 5.80 -6.53
C LEU A 110 -3.44 4.35 -6.09
N THR A 111 -2.83 4.00 -4.96
CA THR A 111 -2.97 2.66 -4.39
C THR A 111 -2.59 2.62 -2.90
N GLY A 112 -2.71 1.44 -2.30
CA GLY A 112 -2.17 1.14 -0.98
C GLY A 112 -0.80 0.45 -1.06
N VAL A 113 -0.26 0.17 0.11
CA VAL A 113 0.95 -0.63 0.30
C VAL A 113 0.66 -1.76 1.29
N ASN A 114 1.35 -2.88 1.19
CA ASN A 114 1.17 -3.99 2.13
C ASN A 114 1.92 -3.79 3.45
N ALA A 115 3.11 -3.19 3.41
CA ALA A 115 3.85 -2.81 4.60
C ALA A 115 4.79 -1.62 4.32
N VAL A 116 5.00 -0.80 5.35
CA VAL A 116 5.97 0.30 5.37
C VAL A 116 6.94 0.06 6.51
N SER A 117 8.23 -0.06 6.22
CA SER A 117 9.21 -0.27 7.27
C SER A 117 9.69 1.05 7.88
N MET A 118 10.04 1.00 9.16
CA MET A 118 10.72 2.13 9.83
C MET A 118 12.06 2.50 9.20
N LYS A 119 12.59 1.67 8.31
CA LYS A 119 13.78 2.01 7.50
C LYS A 119 13.45 2.88 6.29
N GLY A 120 12.16 3.26 6.10
CA GLY A 120 11.69 4.06 4.97
C GLY A 120 11.61 3.28 3.67
N THR A 121 11.28 1.99 3.73
CA THR A 121 11.10 1.12 2.56
C THR A 121 9.66 0.66 2.45
N LEU A 122 9.19 0.47 1.24
CA LEU A 122 7.83 0.11 0.91
C LEU A 122 7.78 -1.32 0.35
N HIS A 123 6.79 -2.12 0.78
CA HIS A 123 6.74 -3.55 0.44
C HIS A 123 5.35 -3.96 -0.03
N TRP A 124 5.31 -4.75 -1.10
CA TRP A 124 4.08 -5.29 -1.70
C TRP A 124 4.18 -6.77 -1.98
N VAL A 125 3.01 -7.40 -2.02
CA VAL A 125 2.75 -8.65 -2.72
C VAL A 125 1.62 -8.43 -3.71
N ASP A 126 1.73 -8.98 -4.92
CA ASP A 126 0.73 -8.83 -5.96
C ASP A 126 0.54 -10.14 -6.73
N MET A 127 -0.61 -10.27 -7.39
CA MET A 127 -0.92 -11.45 -8.19
C MET A 127 -0.38 -11.33 -9.62
N VAL A 128 -0.72 -10.25 -10.30
CA VAL A 128 -0.50 -10.07 -11.74
C VAL A 128 0.35 -8.85 -12.08
N GLY A 129 0.67 -8.02 -11.10
CA GLY A 129 1.52 -6.85 -11.28
C GLY A 129 0.77 -5.54 -11.57
N ASN A 130 -0.54 -5.57 -11.75
CA ASN A 130 -1.34 -4.39 -12.10
C ASN A 130 -1.30 -3.27 -11.05
N ARG A 131 -0.86 -3.56 -9.84
CA ARG A 131 -0.65 -2.61 -8.75
C ARG A 131 0.82 -2.21 -8.63
N VAL A 132 1.73 -3.18 -8.67
CA VAL A 132 3.14 -2.94 -8.44
C VAL A 132 3.87 -2.38 -9.67
N ALA A 133 3.48 -2.76 -10.89
CA ALA A 133 4.10 -2.23 -12.10
C ALA A 133 3.92 -0.71 -12.23
N PRO A 134 2.71 -0.11 -12.09
CA PRO A 134 2.53 1.34 -12.12
C PRO A 134 3.29 2.08 -11.00
N VAL A 135 3.42 1.44 -9.82
CA VAL A 135 4.20 2.02 -8.71
C VAL A 135 5.69 2.01 -9.05
N ALA A 136 6.20 0.92 -9.63
CA ALA A 136 7.61 0.81 -10.03
C ALA A 136 7.95 1.74 -11.19
N PHE A 137 7.12 1.75 -12.24
CA PHE A 137 7.34 2.56 -13.45
C PHE A 137 6.02 2.82 -14.19
N GLY A 138 5.90 3.95 -14.88
CA GLY A 138 4.75 4.33 -15.70
C GLY A 138 4.23 5.71 -15.33
N PRO A 139 3.30 5.83 -14.39
CA PRO A 139 2.70 7.09 -13.98
C PRO A 139 3.73 8.14 -13.53
N ARG A 140 3.48 9.40 -13.90
CA ARG A 140 4.34 10.54 -13.50
C ARG A 140 4.28 10.75 -11.98
N HIS A 141 3.12 10.51 -11.38
CA HIS A 141 2.86 10.68 -9.96
C HIS A 141 2.17 9.45 -9.40
N VAL A 142 2.60 9.02 -8.22
CA VAL A 142 1.98 7.92 -7.47
C VAL A 142 1.62 8.42 -6.08
N ILE A 143 0.38 8.20 -5.65
CA ILE A 143 -0.05 8.46 -4.28
C ILE A 143 -0.34 7.13 -3.60
N LEU A 144 0.35 6.90 -2.48
CA LEU A 144 0.19 5.72 -1.64
C LEU A 144 -0.47 6.11 -0.32
N LEU A 145 -1.47 5.34 0.09
CA LEU A 145 -2.12 5.49 1.39
C LEU A 145 -1.86 4.27 2.27
N ALA A 146 -1.39 4.50 3.50
CA ALA A 146 -1.11 3.46 4.48
C ALA A 146 -1.58 3.86 5.87
N GLY A 147 -2.39 3.01 6.50
CA GLY A 147 -2.73 3.14 7.92
C GLY A 147 -1.59 2.67 8.83
N ALA A 148 -1.61 3.10 10.11
CA ALA A 148 -0.62 2.75 11.12
C ALA A 148 -0.42 1.24 11.28
N ASN A 149 -1.49 0.45 11.03
CA ASN A 149 -1.42 -1.02 11.07
C ASN A 149 -0.48 -1.65 10.03
N LYS A 150 0.04 -0.87 9.08
CA LYS A 150 0.99 -1.34 8.05
C LYS A 150 2.45 -1.02 8.37
N LEU A 151 2.68 -0.30 9.47
CA LEU A 151 4.02 0.04 9.90
C LEU A 151 4.70 -1.17 10.56
N VAL A 152 5.95 -1.42 10.20
CA VAL A 152 6.80 -2.50 10.73
C VAL A 152 8.21 -1.99 10.96
N ALA A 153 8.99 -2.61 11.83
CA ALA A 153 10.33 -2.14 12.15
C ALA A 153 11.32 -2.37 10.98
N THR A 154 11.25 -3.54 10.33
CA THR A 154 12.23 -3.96 9.32
C THR A 154 11.60 -4.50 8.03
N ALA A 155 12.42 -4.78 7.03
CA ALA A 155 11.98 -5.43 5.79
C ALA A 155 11.58 -6.90 6.01
N GLU A 156 12.23 -7.58 6.95
CA GLU A 156 11.94 -8.95 7.34
C GLU A 156 10.54 -9.03 7.97
N GLU A 157 10.23 -8.12 8.88
CA GLU A 157 8.89 -7.99 9.47
C GLU A 157 7.83 -7.63 8.42
N ALA A 158 8.20 -6.88 7.38
CA ALA A 158 7.30 -6.61 6.27
C ALA A 158 6.91 -7.90 5.54
N ALA A 159 7.87 -8.79 5.30
CA ALA A 159 7.61 -10.10 4.70
C ALA A 159 6.72 -10.98 5.61
N GLU A 160 6.96 -10.97 6.92
CA GLU A 160 6.14 -11.69 7.89
C GLU A 160 4.71 -11.13 7.95
N ARG A 161 4.58 -9.80 7.99
CA ARG A 161 3.27 -9.15 7.91
C ARG A 161 2.51 -9.58 6.66
N ILE A 162 3.15 -9.56 5.50
CA ILE A 162 2.55 -9.98 4.22
C ILE A 162 2.06 -11.43 4.32
N ARG A 163 2.86 -12.35 4.85
CA ARG A 163 2.43 -13.74 5.05
C ARG A 163 1.24 -13.86 5.99
N ARG A 164 1.21 -13.08 7.06
CA ARG A 164 0.12 -13.06 8.04
C ARG A 164 -1.19 -12.56 7.46
N ILE A 165 -1.17 -11.55 6.61
CA ILE A 165 -2.37 -10.98 5.98
C ILE A 165 -2.82 -11.73 4.72
N ALA A 166 -1.96 -12.54 4.11
CA ALA A 166 -2.26 -13.25 2.87
C ALA A 166 -3.53 -14.11 2.94
N PRO A 167 -3.81 -14.88 4.01
CA PRO A 167 -5.06 -15.63 4.14
C PRO A 167 -6.30 -14.74 4.21
N LEU A 168 -6.21 -13.59 4.88
CA LEU A 168 -7.30 -12.63 4.98
C LEU A 168 -7.58 -12.00 3.62
N ASN A 169 -6.53 -11.66 2.87
CA ASN A 169 -6.66 -11.15 1.53
C ASN A 169 -7.24 -12.21 0.58
N ALA A 170 -6.81 -13.46 0.68
CA ALA A 170 -7.33 -14.56 -0.15
C ALA A 170 -8.83 -14.76 0.05
N LYS A 171 -9.33 -14.69 1.27
CA LYS A 171 -10.77 -14.79 1.59
C LYS A 171 -11.65 -13.71 0.93
N ARG A 172 -11.07 -12.59 0.53
CA ARG A 172 -11.79 -11.51 -0.19
C ARG A 172 -11.99 -11.80 -1.68
N HIS A 173 -11.29 -12.80 -2.20
CA HIS A 173 -11.29 -13.16 -3.61
C HIS A 173 -11.93 -14.55 -3.78
N GLU A 174 -13.25 -14.60 -3.72
CA GLU A 174 -14.04 -15.85 -3.68
C GLU A 174 -13.81 -16.77 -4.88
N ASP A 175 -13.41 -16.21 -6.03
CA ASP A 175 -13.09 -16.95 -7.25
C ASP A 175 -11.81 -17.78 -7.15
N PHE A 176 -10.93 -17.51 -6.18
CA PHE A 176 -9.63 -18.14 -6.04
C PHE A 176 -9.61 -19.09 -4.83
N LYS A 177 -9.20 -20.34 -5.07
CA LYS A 177 -9.19 -21.40 -4.06
C LYS A 177 -7.74 -21.70 -3.63
N THR A 178 -7.21 -20.90 -2.71
CA THR A 178 -5.87 -21.10 -2.16
C THR A 178 -5.91 -21.86 -0.82
N PRO A 179 -4.91 -22.68 -0.48
CA PRO A 179 -4.88 -23.41 0.80
C PRO A 179 -5.04 -22.50 2.03
N CYS A 180 -4.45 -21.31 2.00
CA CYS A 180 -4.49 -20.38 3.13
C CYS A 180 -5.89 -19.81 3.42
N MET A 181 -6.82 -19.81 2.45
CA MET A 181 -8.23 -19.46 2.71
C MET A 181 -8.87 -20.39 3.75
N TYR A 182 -8.51 -21.66 3.70
CA TYR A 182 -9.08 -22.72 4.54
C TYR A 182 -8.31 -22.90 5.85
N THR A 183 -6.98 -22.85 5.77
CA THR A 183 -6.12 -23.08 6.94
C THR A 183 -5.92 -21.83 7.81
N GLY A 184 -6.12 -20.63 7.24
CA GLY A 184 -5.81 -19.36 7.92
C GLY A 184 -4.31 -19.06 8.03
N VAL A 185 -3.44 -19.92 7.50
CA VAL A 185 -1.97 -19.78 7.58
C VAL A 185 -1.37 -19.85 6.19
N CYS A 186 -0.41 -18.97 5.89
CA CYS A 186 0.35 -19.01 4.64
C CYS A 186 1.30 -20.21 4.63
N ALA A 187 1.13 -21.08 3.63
CA ALA A 187 1.96 -22.28 3.43
C ALA A 187 2.93 -22.13 2.23
N ASP A 188 3.13 -20.92 1.73
CA ASP A 188 3.90 -20.64 0.51
C ASP A 188 3.57 -21.60 -0.65
N CYS A 189 2.28 -21.75 -0.91
CA CYS A 189 1.71 -22.74 -1.80
C CYS A 189 2.08 -22.51 -3.28
N ASN A 190 2.00 -23.57 -4.07
CA ASN A 190 2.07 -23.51 -5.54
C ASN A 190 0.68 -23.77 -6.15
N SER A 191 -0.39 -23.18 -5.56
CA SER A 191 -1.73 -23.28 -6.11
C SER A 191 -1.82 -22.54 -7.46
N PRO A 192 -2.57 -23.05 -8.45
CA PRO A 192 -2.86 -22.32 -9.68
C PRO A 192 -3.61 -21.01 -9.41
N ASP A 193 -4.30 -20.93 -8.29
CA ASP A 193 -5.03 -19.75 -7.84
C ASP A 193 -4.20 -18.82 -6.91
N ARG A 194 -2.90 -19.02 -6.83
CA ARG A 194 -2.02 -18.23 -5.96
C ARG A 194 -2.15 -16.72 -6.24
N LEU A 195 -2.39 -15.93 -5.19
CA LEU A 195 -2.52 -14.47 -5.26
C LEU A 195 -1.22 -13.71 -4.94
N CYS A 196 -0.21 -14.39 -4.43
CA CYS A 196 1.05 -13.79 -3.96
C CYS A 196 2.23 -14.21 -4.85
N ASN A 197 2.14 -13.84 -6.16
CA ASN A 197 3.10 -14.26 -7.17
C ASN A 197 4.28 -13.30 -7.31
N ILE A 198 4.07 -12.00 -7.01
CA ILE A 198 5.06 -10.95 -7.23
C ILE A 198 5.32 -10.28 -5.89
N HIS A 199 6.57 -10.29 -5.46
CA HIS A 199 7.03 -9.52 -4.31
C HIS A 199 7.84 -8.33 -4.79
N MET A 200 7.50 -7.13 -4.33
CA MET A 200 8.21 -5.91 -4.68
C MET A 200 8.58 -5.13 -3.43
N SER A 201 9.81 -4.59 -3.45
CA SER A 201 10.27 -3.62 -2.46
C SER A 201 10.84 -2.40 -3.16
N ILE A 202 10.46 -1.21 -2.70
CA ILE A 202 11.07 0.05 -3.14
C ILE A 202 11.85 0.63 -1.98
N VAL A 203 13.17 0.73 -2.15
CA VAL A 203 14.08 1.22 -1.11
C VAL A 203 14.39 2.72 -1.25
N LYS A 204 14.19 3.29 -2.44
CA LYS A 204 14.43 4.70 -2.72
C LYS A 204 13.56 5.14 -3.88
N CYS A 205 13.00 6.35 -3.80
CA CYS A 205 12.21 6.95 -4.88
C CYS A 205 13.11 7.70 -5.86
N PHE A 206 13.00 7.39 -7.14
CA PHE A 206 13.62 8.14 -8.24
C PHE A 206 12.62 8.23 -9.43
N PRO A 207 12.40 9.40 -10.01
CA PRO A 207 12.84 10.73 -9.56
C PRO A 207 12.34 11.08 -8.17
N LYS A 208 13.05 11.96 -7.45
CA LYS A 208 12.66 12.41 -6.11
C LYS A 208 11.24 13.02 -6.16
N GLY A 209 10.38 12.61 -5.23
CA GLY A 209 9.02 13.11 -5.10
C GLY A 209 7.99 12.50 -6.07
N ARG A 210 8.40 11.58 -6.98
CA ARG A 210 7.46 10.88 -7.86
C ARG A 210 6.40 10.10 -7.06
N ILE A 211 6.81 9.51 -5.95
CA ILE A 211 5.93 8.74 -5.07
C ILE A 211 5.67 9.57 -3.81
N THR A 212 4.40 9.88 -3.57
CA THR A 212 3.90 10.48 -2.34
C THR A 212 3.33 9.39 -1.44
N VAL A 213 3.74 9.35 -0.18
CA VAL A 213 3.24 8.40 0.83
C VAL A 213 2.46 9.16 1.89
N ILE A 214 1.20 8.84 2.05
CA ILE A 214 0.33 9.37 3.10
C ILE A 214 0.18 8.29 4.18
N LEU A 215 0.62 8.59 5.38
CA LEU A 215 0.50 7.74 6.56
C LEU A 215 -0.63 8.26 7.44
N THR A 216 -1.55 7.38 7.86
CA THR A 216 -2.62 7.75 8.80
C THR A 216 -2.38 7.09 10.16
N GLU A 217 -2.67 7.82 11.26
CA GLU A 217 -2.67 7.24 12.61
C GLU A 217 -3.78 6.20 12.74
N GLU A 218 -4.87 6.40 12.01
CA GLU A 218 -5.96 5.44 11.89
C GLU A 218 -5.51 4.20 11.12
N ALA A 219 -5.91 3.01 11.59
CA ALA A 219 -5.71 1.76 10.87
C ALA A 219 -6.57 1.73 9.60
N GLY A 220 -6.01 1.26 8.49
CA GLY A 220 -6.70 1.25 7.20
C GLY A 220 -6.43 -0.01 6.38
N GLY A 221 -7.50 -0.73 6.03
CA GLY A 221 -7.44 -1.97 5.24
C GLY A 221 -6.71 -3.12 5.98
N LEU A 222 -6.20 -4.07 5.20
CA LEU A 222 -5.44 -5.23 5.71
C LEU A 222 -3.99 -4.88 5.99
#